data_f7bcfed6a6609928d7ccc31cac31d087
#
_entry.id   f7bcfed6a6609928d7ccc31cac31d087
#
_cell.length_a   1.000
_cell.length_b   1.000
_cell.length_c   1.000
_cell.angle_alpha   90.00
_cell.angle_beta   90.00
_cell.angle_gamma   90.00
#
_symmetry.space_group_name_H-M   'P 1'
#
loop_
_entity.id
_entity.type
_entity.pdbx_description
1 polymer ?
#
loop_
_entity_poly.entity_id
_entity_poly.type
_entity_poly.pdbx_seq_one_letter_code
_entity_poly.pdbx_strand_id
1 'polypeptide(L)'
;MTGPAAGQALLLIADADLLHHPRALRPDEPIIVVTVPIRPQPRTPHTIITSFSDDRLLPVITRTHDGTCQNTQEIPAGALLTGLRLGRALTDALSTIGEADPRGHTPLFCATTHPDGWHTYSRVHLHPDAACFIRTTSTPAGDPTDPVSWITDAVTRHGVHAAQLNSLDGAITQAHVGKEIETKFTLPRDTPLWPLAVDLHDRVAAAALPEMAPRFRDPLETWDFANTLFEVLGPRPQRGYVSFLYTQPGLYQVKRKNYDTDALVRHEHVDIDVTITEPLDSYVRDTLGLLARPMPAFRRMRYDIKFESLRTGHHYGIFVDRCALHADATETLVQVEVEYLRSRSVLPLDEPAVFAEVARITDWVAGVLAEHALPAQLGYYSKLSFLRDVVTRRPQLLPPVNKDTP
;
A
#
# COMPACT_ATOMS: atom_id res chain seq x y z
N MET A 1 -15.55 -29.03 15.23
CA MET A 1 -15.53 -28.46 13.87
C MET A 1 -14.20 -28.78 13.24
N THR A 2 -14.18 -29.15 12.00
CA THR A 2 -12.95 -29.16 11.20
C THR A 2 -12.49 -27.72 10.99
N GLY A 3 -11.19 -27.45 11.09
CA GLY A 3 -10.65 -26.09 10.78
C GLY A 3 -11.08 -25.59 9.40
N PRO A 4 -10.96 -24.26 9.13
CA PRO A 4 -11.39 -23.68 7.86
C PRO A 4 -10.63 -24.33 6.70
N ALA A 5 -11.34 -24.50 5.59
CA ALA A 5 -10.76 -25.05 4.37
C ALA A 5 -9.73 -24.06 3.76
N ALA A 6 -8.92 -24.57 2.81
CA ALA A 6 -8.05 -23.69 2.03
C ALA A 6 -8.87 -22.54 1.42
N GLY A 7 -8.39 -21.30 1.53
CA GLY A 7 -9.12 -20.12 1.08
C GLY A 7 -10.14 -19.56 2.08
N GLN A 8 -10.12 -20.02 3.33
CA GLN A 8 -10.93 -19.53 4.42
C GLN A 8 -10.05 -19.13 5.61
N ALA A 9 -10.58 -18.23 6.44
CA ALA A 9 -10.03 -17.86 7.75
C ALA A 9 -11.13 -17.87 8.80
N LEU A 10 -10.74 -18.04 10.06
CA LEU A 10 -11.62 -17.74 11.20
C LEU A 10 -11.46 -16.27 11.58
N LEU A 11 -12.58 -15.56 11.72
CA LEU A 11 -12.65 -14.19 12.17
C LEU A 11 -13.19 -14.17 13.59
N LEU A 12 -12.46 -13.56 14.53
CA LEU A 12 -12.93 -13.30 15.88
C LEU A 12 -13.57 -11.91 15.94
N ILE A 13 -14.79 -11.88 16.45
CA ILE A 13 -15.49 -10.68 16.87
C ILE A 13 -15.63 -10.74 18.40
N ALA A 14 -15.08 -9.76 19.08
CA ALA A 14 -15.10 -9.64 20.54
C ALA A 14 -15.05 -8.17 20.96
N ASP A 15 -14.91 -7.90 22.25
CA ASP A 15 -14.86 -6.54 22.80
C ASP A 15 -13.63 -5.79 22.24
N ALA A 16 -13.87 -4.60 21.69
CA ALA A 16 -12.85 -3.72 21.11
C ALA A 16 -11.74 -3.34 22.10
N ASP A 17 -12.00 -3.34 23.39
CA ASP A 17 -11.02 -3.05 24.43
C ASP A 17 -9.80 -3.99 24.35
N LEU A 18 -9.95 -5.20 23.82
CA LEU A 18 -8.85 -6.14 23.62
C LEU A 18 -7.76 -5.61 22.67
N LEU A 19 -8.07 -4.64 21.80
CA LEU A 19 -7.06 -4.00 20.96
C LEU A 19 -6.21 -2.97 21.73
N HIS A 20 -6.79 -2.32 22.74
CA HIS A 20 -6.15 -1.25 23.50
C HIS A 20 -5.58 -1.74 24.82
N HIS A 21 -6.24 -2.73 25.43
CA HIS A 21 -5.88 -3.38 26.68
C HIS A 21 -5.85 -4.90 26.51
N PRO A 22 -4.82 -5.44 25.80
CA PRO A 22 -4.69 -6.87 25.58
C PRO A 22 -4.61 -7.62 26.91
N ARG A 23 -5.55 -8.52 27.15
CA ARG A 23 -5.67 -9.35 28.34
C ARG A 23 -6.15 -10.74 27.99
N ALA A 24 -5.93 -11.70 28.87
CA ALA A 24 -6.58 -13.02 28.72
C ALA A 24 -8.11 -12.85 28.72
N LEU A 25 -8.77 -13.60 27.85
CA LEU A 25 -10.23 -13.70 27.86
C LEU A 25 -10.69 -14.45 29.12
N ARG A 26 -11.78 -13.97 29.70
CA ARG A 26 -12.45 -14.70 30.82
C ARG A 26 -13.16 -15.93 30.27
N PRO A 27 -13.29 -16.99 31.07
CA PRO A 27 -14.04 -18.20 30.65
C PRO A 27 -15.46 -17.90 30.15
N ASP A 28 -16.18 -17.02 30.84
CA ASP A 28 -17.56 -16.62 30.55
C ASP A 28 -17.70 -15.51 29.50
N GLU A 29 -16.58 -15.00 28.97
CA GLU A 29 -16.57 -13.87 28.02
C GLU A 29 -17.20 -14.29 26.69
N PRO A 30 -18.23 -13.57 26.20
CA PRO A 30 -18.90 -13.91 24.96
C PRO A 30 -18.03 -13.49 23.76
N ILE A 31 -17.93 -14.40 22.81
CA ILE A 31 -17.20 -14.21 21.55
C ILE A 31 -18.01 -14.72 20.37
N ILE A 32 -17.72 -14.20 19.20
CA ILE A 32 -18.27 -14.69 17.94
C ILE A 32 -17.09 -15.12 17.04
N VAL A 33 -17.18 -16.33 16.51
CA VAL A 33 -16.24 -16.85 15.53
C VAL A 33 -16.99 -17.04 14.22
N VAL A 34 -16.50 -16.40 13.15
CA VAL A 34 -17.08 -16.44 11.80
C VAL A 34 -16.10 -17.10 10.87
N THR A 35 -16.54 -18.06 10.08
CA THR A 35 -15.73 -18.59 8.97
C THR A 35 -15.91 -17.68 7.77
N VAL A 36 -14.85 -16.95 7.38
CA VAL A 36 -14.88 -16.00 6.27
C VAL A 36 -14.04 -16.51 5.11
N PRO A 37 -14.51 -16.32 3.86
CA PRO A 37 -13.67 -16.55 2.70
C PRO A 37 -12.58 -15.46 2.63
N ILE A 38 -11.42 -15.87 2.21
CA ILE A 38 -10.35 -14.96 1.86
C ILE A 38 -10.08 -15.07 0.36
N ARG A 39 -9.60 -13.99 -0.28
CA ARG A 39 -9.25 -14.05 -1.70
C ARG A 39 -8.25 -15.18 -1.93
N PRO A 40 -8.20 -15.80 -3.13
CA PRO A 40 -7.18 -16.78 -3.45
C PRO A 40 -5.81 -16.22 -3.10
N GLN A 41 -5.18 -16.82 -2.12
CA GLN A 41 -3.98 -16.27 -1.48
C GLN A 41 -2.89 -17.31 -1.42
N PRO A 42 -1.63 -16.90 -1.23
CA PRO A 42 -0.56 -17.83 -0.93
C PRO A 42 -0.94 -18.68 0.29
N ARG A 43 -0.30 -19.84 0.42
CA ARG A 43 -0.59 -20.82 1.48
C ARG A 43 -0.52 -20.22 2.89
N THR A 44 0.30 -19.19 3.07
CA THR A 44 0.41 -18.43 4.31
C THR A 44 0.46 -16.93 3.96
N PRO A 45 -0.69 -16.26 3.85
CA PRO A 45 -0.73 -14.85 3.51
C PRO A 45 -0.08 -13.99 4.59
N HIS A 46 0.45 -12.84 4.21
CA HIS A 46 0.85 -11.79 5.15
C HIS A 46 -0.33 -10.87 5.48
N THR A 47 -1.13 -10.56 4.46
CA THR A 47 -2.31 -9.69 4.57
C THR A 47 -3.57 -10.46 4.22
N ILE A 48 -4.61 -10.33 5.04
CA ILE A 48 -5.96 -10.82 4.77
C ILE A 48 -6.89 -9.62 4.59
N ILE A 49 -7.61 -9.60 3.47
CA ILE A 49 -8.71 -8.68 3.25
C ILE A 49 -9.99 -9.50 3.14
N THR A 50 -10.96 -9.23 4.01
CA THR A 50 -12.28 -9.86 3.98
C THR A 50 -13.36 -8.85 3.68
N SER A 51 -14.33 -9.22 2.84
CA SER A 51 -15.49 -8.40 2.49
C SER A 51 -16.70 -8.84 3.27
N PHE A 52 -17.52 -7.86 3.68
CA PHE A 52 -18.80 -8.04 4.37
C PHE A 52 -19.97 -7.47 3.56
N SER A 53 -19.83 -7.33 2.24
CA SER A 53 -20.79 -6.60 1.39
C SER A 53 -21.68 -7.49 0.53
N ASP A 54 -21.51 -8.81 0.57
CA ASP A 54 -22.29 -9.76 -0.26
C ASP A 54 -23.32 -10.55 0.56
N ASP A 55 -24.23 -11.23 -0.16
CA ASP A 55 -25.30 -12.06 0.45
C ASP A 55 -24.83 -13.50 0.74
N ARG A 56 -23.55 -13.79 0.66
CA ARG A 56 -23.01 -15.13 0.96
C ARG A 56 -23.26 -15.47 2.40
N LEU A 57 -23.83 -16.65 2.65
CA LEU A 57 -24.04 -17.15 3.99
C LEU A 57 -22.70 -17.59 4.60
N LEU A 58 -22.42 -17.08 5.78
CA LEU A 58 -21.23 -17.37 6.57
C LEU A 58 -21.59 -18.18 7.80
N PRO A 59 -20.89 -19.30 8.07
CA PRO A 59 -21.01 -20.02 9.33
C PRO A 59 -20.54 -19.16 10.49
N VAL A 60 -21.39 -19.00 11.49
CA VAL A 60 -21.16 -18.18 12.68
C VAL A 60 -21.39 -19.01 13.93
N ILE A 61 -20.48 -18.95 14.87
CA ILE A 61 -20.58 -19.51 16.19
C ILE A 61 -20.54 -18.37 17.19
N THR A 62 -21.61 -18.25 17.99
CA THR A 62 -21.66 -17.38 19.16
C THR A 62 -21.50 -18.24 20.40
N ARG A 63 -20.50 -17.95 21.25
CA ARG A 63 -20.21 -18.79 22.42
C ARG A 63 -19.54 -18.01 23.55
N THR A 64 -19.54 -18.59 24.76
CA THR A 64 -18.58 -18.22 25.81
C THR A 64 -17.17 -18.70 25.42
N HIS A 65 -16.12 -18.06 25.91
CA HIS A 65 -14.75 -18.43 25.58
C HIS A 65 -14.46 -19.90 25.96
N ASP A 66 -14.89 -20.36 27.13
CA ASP A 66 -14.77 -21.76 27.58
C ASP A 66 -15.71 -22.75 26.87
N GLY A 67 -16.70 -22.27 26.12
CA GLY A 67 -17.63 -23.06 25.35
C GLY A 67 -18.80 -23.64 26.18
N THR A 68 -19.02 -23.19 27.40
CA THR A 68 -20.15 -23.63 28.23
C THR A 68 -21.51 -23.25 27.65
N CYS A 69 -21.55 -22.16 26.88
CA CYS A 69 -22.73 -21.77 26.10
C CYS A 69 -22.31 -21.57 24.64
N GLN A 70 -23.06 -22.14 23.70
CA GLN A 70 -22.77 -22.05 22.28
C GLN A 70 -24.02 -22.09 21.42
N ASN A 71 -24.08 -21.23 20.41
CA ASN A 71 -25.09 -21.25 19.35
C ASN A 71 -24.40 -21.18 17.97
N THR A 72 -24.98 -21.89 17.00
CA THR A 72 -24.45 -21.91 15.62
C THR A 72 -25.54 -21.49 14.66
N GLN A 73 -25.23 -20.60 13.73
CA GLN A 73 -26.14 -20.08 12.71
C GLN A 73 -25.42 -19.73 11.45
N GLU A 74 -26.16 -19.48 10.38
CA GLU A 74 -25.62 -18.90 9.13
C GLU A 74 -26.15 -17.49 8.97
N ILE A 75 -25.26 -16.54 8.63
CA ILE A 75 -25.60 -15.12 8.49
C ILE A 75 -25.05 -14.62 7.15
N PRO A 76 -25.82 -13.85 6.36
CA PRO A 76 -25.29 -13.18 5.19
C PRO A 76 -24.12 -12.28 5.56
N ALA A 77 -23.05 -12.29 4.75
CA ALA A 77 -21.87 -11.48 5.01
C ALA A 77 -22.21 -9.99 5.19
N GLY A 78 -23.10 -9.46 4.35
CA GLY A 78 -23.61 -8.07 4.47
C GLY A 78 -24.42 -7.77 5.72
N ALA A 79 -24.79 -8.79 6.50
CA ALA A 79 -25.50 -8.63 7.76
C ALA A 79 -24.60 -8.76 9.01
N LEU A 80 -23.29 -9.02 8.84
CA LEU A 80 -22.33 -9.07 9.95
C LEU A 80 -22.19 -7.71 10.63
N LEU A 81 -22.15 -6.64 9.83
CA LEU A 81 -22.04 -5.27 10.32
C LEU A 81 -23.17 -4.40 9.76
N THR A 82 -23.59 -3.41 10.55
CA THR A 82 -24.42 -2.29 10.11
C THR A 82 -23.65 -1.01 10.38
N GLY A 83 -23.03 -0.45 9.34
CA GLY A 83 -21.97 0.53 9.51
C GLY A 83 -20.78 -0.12 10.23
N LEU A 84 -20.30 0.47 11.32
CA LEU A 84 -19.21 -0.09 12.14
C LEU A 84 -19.71 -0.88 13.36
N ARG A 85 -21.01 -1.14 13.47
CA ARG A 85 -21.63 -1.87 14.59
C ARG A 85 -21.98 -3.28 14.18
N LEU A 86 -22.10 -4.19 15.14
CA LEU A 86 -22.62 -5.53 14.88
C LEU A 86 -24.00 -5.47 14.25
N GLY A 87 -24.25 -6.34 13.30
CA GLY A 87 -25.55 -6.58 12.73
C GLY A 87 -26.53 -7.14 13.80
N ARG A 88 -27.83 -6.90 13.60
CA ARG A 88 -28.87 -7.25 14.55
C ARG A 88 -28.84 -8.73 14.94
N ALA A 89 -28.72 -9.63 13.99
CA ALA A 89 -28.68 -11.08 14.25
C ALA A 89 -27.56 -11.49 15.22
N LEU A 90 -26.37 -10.86 15.09
CA LEU A 90 -25.25 -11.12 16.02
C LEU A 90 -25.45 -10.48 17.37
N THR A 91 -26.03 -9.28 17.42
CA THR A 91 -26.42 -8.61 18.68
C THR A 91 -27.41 -9.43 19.46
N ASP A 92 -28.45 -9.93 18.78
CA ASP A 92 -29.51 -10.77 19.43
C ASP A 92 -28.89 -12.10 19.94
N ALA A 93 -27.98 -12.72 19.14
CA ALA A 93 -27.31 -13.95 19.53
C ALA A 93 -26.37 -13.76 20.75
N LEU A 94 -25.63 -12.68 20.84
CA LEU A 94 -24.80 -12.37 22.02
C LEU A 94 -25.65 -12.21 23.28
N SER A 95 -26.78 -11.55 23.16
CA SER A 95 -27.71 -11.33 24.29
C SER A 95 -28.28 -12.62 24.87
N THR A 96 -28.19 -13.75 24.15
CA THR A 96 -28.67 -15.07 24.65
C THR A 96 -27.62 -15.81 25.47
N ILE A 97 -26.35 -15.45 25.40
CA ILE A 97 -25.25 -16.18 26.06
C ILE A 97 -24.61 -15.45 27.23
N GLY A 98 -24.99 -14.21 27.53
CA GLY A 98 -24.44 -13.47 28.67
C GLY A 98 -24.93 -12.03 28.78
N GLU A 99 -24.57 -11.36 29.86
CA GLU A 99 -24.90 -9.95 30.13
C GLU A 99 -23.94 -8.97 29.37
N ALA A 100 -23.23 -9.44 28.35
CA ALA A 100 -22.30 -8.59 27.62
C ALA A 100 -23.02 -7.48 26.86
N ASP A 101 -22.46 -6.27 26.92
CA ASP A 101 -22.89 -5.18 26.06
C ASP A 101 -22.38 -5.42 24.63
N PRO A 102 -23.25 -5.81 23.69
CA PRO A 102 -22.81 -6.11 22.33
C PRO A 102 -22.30 -4.89 21.56
N ARG A 103 -22.49 -3.68 22.09
CA ARG A 103 -22.08 -2.42 21.44
C ARG A 103 -20.57 -2.28 21.35
N GLY A 104 -19.82 -2.93 22.25
CA GLY A 104 -18.35 -2.95 22.22
C GLY A 104 -17.75 -3.95 21.24
N HIS A 105 -18.53 -4.91 20.73
CA HIS A 105 -18.00 -5.99 19.90
C HIS A 105 -17.74 -5.55 18.46
N THR A 106 -16.57 -5.97 17.91
CA THR A 106 -16.14 -5.64 16.55
C THR A 106 -15.18 -6.74 16.03
N PRO A 107 -14.97 -6.88 14.71
CA PRO A 107 -13.91 -7.72 14.18
C PRO A 107 -12.54 -7.33 14.73
N LEU A 108 -11.79 -8.27 15.33
CA LEU A 108 -10.49 -7.99 15.97
C LEU A 108 -9.34 -8.74 15.36
N PHE A 109 -9.49 -10.06 15.23
CA PHE A 109 -8.41 -10.95 14.83
C PHE A 109 -8.90 -11.97 13.81
N CYS A 110 -7.96 -12.46 12.99
CA CYS A 110 -8.19 -13.60 12.12
C CYS A 110 -7.16 -14.70 12.40
N ALA A 111 -7.51 -15.93 11.99
CA ALA A 111 -6.59 -17.05 11.97
C ALA A 111 -6.75 -17.90 10.72
N THR A 112 -5.63 -18.40 10.17
CA THR A 112 -5.60 -19.41 9.11
C THR A 112 -4.95 -20.68 9.62
N THR A 113 -5.44 -21.85 9.16
CA THR A 113 -4.89 -23.14 9.56
C THR A 113 -3.50 -23.38 8.94
N HIS A 114 -2.65 -24.01 9.73
CA HIS A 114 -1.39 -24.59 9.32
C HIS A 114 -1.29 -26.01 9.92
N PRO A 115 -0.57 -26.97 9.31
CA PRO A 115 -0.40 -28.32 9.90
C PRO A 115 0.06 -28.32 11.36
N ASP A 116 0.89 -27.34 11.73
CA ASP A 116 1.48 -27.24 13.06
C ASP A 116 0.75 -26.25 13.98
N GLY A 117 -0.46 -25.78 13.62
CA GLY A 117 -1.22 -24.83 14.46
C GLY A 117 -1.93 -23.75 13.62
N TRP A 118 -1.93 -22.53 14.12
CA TRP A 118 -2.63 -21.38 13.55
C TRP A 118 -1.66 -20.23 13.30
N HIS A 119 -1.77 -19.58 12.14
CA HIS A 119 -1.22 -18.24 11.95
C HIS A 119 -2.28 -17.21 12.36
N THR A 120 -1.89 -16.27 13.20
CA THR A 120 -2.78 -15.22 13.71
C THR A 120 -2.50 -13.88 13.06
N TYR A 121 -3.58 -13.11 12.90
CA TYR A 121 -3.60 -11.81 12.23
C TYR A 121 -4.35 -10.80 13.07
N SER A 122 -3.83 -9.59 13.19
CA SER A 122 -4.50 -8.48 13.87
C SER A 122 -5.09 -7.50 12.85
N ARG A 123 -6.25 -6.95 13.18
CA ARG A 123 -6.89 -5.92 12.39
C ARG A 123 -6.03 -4.65 12.35
N VAL A 124 -5.83 -4.09 11.17
CA VAL A 124 -5.21 -2.78 10.94
C VAL A 124 -6.18 -1.75 10.37
N HIS A 125 -7.23 -2.21 9.66
CA HIS A 125 -8.29 -1.35 9.14
C HIS A 125 -9.65 -2.01 9.26
N LEU A 126 -10.67 -1.20 9.58
CA LEU A 126 -12.07 -1.59 9.55
C LEU A 126 -12.87 -0.58 8.73
N HIS A 127 -13.74 -1.09 7.86
CA HIS A 127 -14.72 -0.34 7.11
C HIS A 127 -16.09 -1.05 7.26
N PRO A 128 -17.23 -0.35 7.04
CA PRO A 128 -18.55 -0.98 7.15
C PRO A 128 -18.75 -2.26 6.34
N ASP A 129 -18.05 -2.43 5.24
CA ASP A 129 -18.21 -3.55 4.30
C ASP A 129 -16.94 -4.39 4.12
N ALA A 130 -15.84 -4.10 4.85
CA ALA A 130 -14.60 -4.86 4.75
C ALA A 130 -13.66 -4.63 5.95
N ALA A 131 -12.72 -5.56 6.16
CA ALA A 131 -11.62 -5.37 7.10
C ALA A 131 -10.30 -5.89 6.52
N CYS A 132 -9.21 -5.29 6.99
CA CYS A 132 -7.84 -5.68 6.64
C CYS A 132 -7.09 -6.11 7.89
N PHE A 133 -6.41 -7.24 7.80
CA PHE A 133 -5.65 -7.85 8.89
C PHE A 133 -4.24 -8.17 8.41
N ILE A 134 -3.24 -7.98 9.27
CA ILE A 134 -1.86 -8.39 8.97
C ILE A 134 -1.38 -9.46 9.95
N ARG A 135 -0.52 -10.33 9.47
CA ARG A 135 0.02 -11.44 10.26
C ARG A 135 0.90 -10.93 11.39
N THR A 136 0.68 -11.47 12.58
CA THR A 136 1.42 -11.14 13.81
C THR A 136 2.31 -12.29 14.31
N THR A 137 2.23 -13.47 13.67
CA THR A 137 3.04 -14.63 14.01
C THR A 137 3.99 -15.02 12.87
N SER A 138 5.23 -15.31 13.18
CA SER A 138 6.18 -15.95 12.25
C SER A 138 6.00 -17.47 12.21
N THR A 139 5.63 -18.05 13.34
CA THR A 139 5.42 -19.50 13.54
C THR A 139 3.97 -19.77 13.95
N PRO A 140 3.36 -20.89 13.49
CA PRO A 140 2.05 -21.30 13.94
C PRO A 140 2.02 -21.60 15.44
N ALA A 141 0.86 -21.43 16.07
CA ALA A 141 0.65 -21.74 17.48
C ALA A 141 -0.76 -22.31 17.73
N GLY A 142 -0.95 -23.02 18.84
CA GLY A 142 -2.23 -23.63 19.22
C GLY A 142 -2.50 -24.97 18.52
N ASP A 143 -3.59 -25.62 18.93
CA ASP A 143 -4.05 -26.89 18.34
C ASP A 143 -4.87 -26.60 17.07
N PRO A 144 -4.46 -27.06 15.88
CA PRO A 144 -5.19 -26.80 14.63
C PRO A 144 -6.58 -27.49 14.61
N THR A 145 -6.85 -28.41 15.51
CA THR A 145 -8.16 -29.09 15.62
C THR A 145 -9.15 -28.34 16.52
N ASP A 146 -8.66 -27.43 17.38
CA ASP A 146 -9.51 -26.57 18.22
C ASP A 146 -9.64 -25.18 17.58
N PRO A 147 -10.88 -24.80 17.11
CA PRO A 147 -11.11 -23.56 16.39
C PRO A 147 -11.00 -22.29 17.24
N VAL A 148 -10.67 -22.40 18.52
CA VAL A 148 -10.51 -21.24 19.41
C VAL A 148 -9.15 -21.20 20.11
N SER A 149 -8.32 -22.25 19.97
CA SER A 149 -7.00 -22.34 20.62
C SER A 149 -6.03 -21.22 20.22
N TRP A 150 -6.23 -20.61 19.06
CA TRP A 150 -5.44 -19.52 18.54
C TRP A 150 -5.75 -18.14 19.17
N ILE A 151 -6.89 -17.99 19.85
CA ILE A 151 -7.38 -16.69 20.32
C ILE A 151 -6.41 -16.08 21.34
N THR A 152 -5.98 -16.87 22.32
CA THR A 152 -5.03 -16.41 23.35
C THR A 152 -3.70 -15.96 22.73
N ASP A 153 -3.20 -16.69 21.72
CA ASP A 153 -1.98 -16.30 21.00
C ASP A 153 -2.20 -15.01 20.22
N ALA A 154 -3.35 -14.86 19.54
CA ALA A 154 -3.69 -13.64 18.79
C ALA A 154 -3.69 -12.40 19.70
N VAL A 155 -4.35 -12.46 20.85
CA VAL A 155 -4.36 -11.36 21.83
C VAL A 155 -2.97 -11.06 22.36
N THR A 156 -2.19 -12.09 22.70
CA THR A 156 -0.83 -11.94 23.23
C THR A 156 0.08 -11.28 22.18
N ARG A 157 0.05 -11.77 20.94
CA ARG A 157 0.87 -11.22 19.84
C ARG A 157 0.45 -9.80 19.48
N HIS A 158 -0.85 -9.52 19.47
CA HIS A 158 -1.34 -8.15 19.31
C HIS A 158 -0.74 -7.25 20.39
N GLY A 159 -0.76 -7.67 21.65
CA GLY A 159 -0.22 -6.90 22.78
C GLY A 159 1.24 -6.50 22.61
N VAL A 160 2.07 -7.38 22.03
CA VAL A 160 3.48 -7.09 21.73
C VAL A 160 3.62 -5.94 20.73
N HIS A 161 2.68 -5.81 19.79
CA HIS A 161 2.72 -4.86 18.69
C HIS A 161 1.61 -3.78 18.74
N ALA A 162 0.88 -3.67 19.85
CA ALA A 162 -0.32 -2.84 19.95
C ALA A 162 -0.08 -1.37 19.56
N ALA A 163 1.04 -0.78 19.97
CA ALA A 163 1.38 0.60 19.61
C ALA A 163 1.52 0.81 18.10
N GLN A 164 2.05 -0.16 17.37
CA GLN A 164 2.19 -0.12 15.91
C GLN A 164 0.86 -0.44 15.22
N LEU A 165 0.16 -1.48 15.67
CA LEU A 165 -1.09 -1.97 15.06
C LEU A 165 -2.25 -0.99 15.24
N ASN A 166 -2.30 -0.28 16.37
CA ASN A 166 -3.34 0.71 16.67
C ASN A 166 -3.02 2.12 16.12
N SER A 167 -1.85 2.30 15.50
CA SER A 167 -1.47 3.54 14.82
C SER A 167 -1.73 3.41 13.32
N LEU A 168 -2.29 4.45 12.69
CA LEU A 168 -2.64 4.44 11.26
C LEU A 168 -1.46 4.00 10.37
N ASP A 169 -0.26 4.49 10.65
CA ASP A 169 0.96 4.21 9.90
C ASP A 169 2.05 3.49 10.72
N GLY A 170 1.73 3.05 11.94
CA GLY A 170 2.73 2.48 12.86
C GLY A 170 3.36 1.16 12.39
N ALA A 171 2.63 0.39 11.60
CA ALA A 171 3.12 -0.84 10.98
C ALA A 171 3.70 -0.61 9.57
N ILE A 172 3.73 0.64 9.07
CA ILE A 172 4.26 0.99 7.76
C ILE A 172 5.75 1.32 7.87
N THR A 173 6.55 0.65 7.06
CA THR A 173 8.01 0.82 7.04
C THR A 173 8.57 0.62 5.62
N GLN A 174 9.85 0.91 5.41
CA GLN A 174 10.54 0.67 4.15
C GLN A 174 11.54 -0.48 4.29
N ALA A 175 11.50 -1.44 3.37
CA ALA A 175 12.49 -2.49 3.28
C ALA A 175 13.86 -1.93 2.86
N HIS A 176 13.87 -0.92 2.00
CA HIS A 176 15.08 -0.29 1.46
C HIS A 176 15.06 1.22 1.72
N VAL A 177 15.40 1.63 2.94
CA VAL A 177 15.37 3.03 3.38
C VAL A 177 16.26 3.90 2.49
N GLY A 178 15.73 5.05 2.04
CA GLY A 178 16.44 6.01 1.20
C GLY A 178 16.71 5.52 -0.22
N LYS A 179 16.06 4.42 -0.65
CA LYS A 179 16.18 3.88 -2.00
C LYS A 179 14.82 3.87 -2.69
N GLU A 180 14.80 4.37 -3.92
CA GLU A 180 13.72 4.18 -4.86
C GLU A 180 14.03 2.95 -5.72
N ILE A 181 13.08 2.03 -5.86
CA ILE A 181 13.20 0.83 -6.68
C ILE A 181 12.08 0.89 -7.70
N GLU A 182 12.40 1.21 -8.96
CA GLU A 182 11.41 1.40 -10.01
C GLU A 182 11.88 0.93 -11.38
N THR A 183 10.93 0.43 -12.18
CA THR A 183 11.08 0.21 -13.63
C THR A 183 10.15 1.14 -14.39
N LYS A 184 10.46 1.44 -15.66
CA LYS A 184 9.70 2.38 -16.48
C LYS A 184 9.49 1.85 -17.88
N PHE A 185 8.28 2.06 -18.37
CA PHE A 185 7.94 1.92 -19.78
C PHE A 185 7.79 3.31 -20.38
N THR A 186 8.59 3.64 -21.38
CA THR A 186 8.39 4.85 -22.18
C THR A 186 7.42 4.51 -23.32
N LEU A 187 6.37 5.32 -23.45
CA LEU A 187 5.26 5.13 -24.37
C LEU A 187 5.21 6.22 -25.45
N PRO A 188 4.48 6.01 -26.56
CA PRO A 188 4.17 7.05 -27.53
C PRO A 188 3.53 8.29 -26.87
N ARG A 189 3.85 9.48 -27.40
CA ARG A 189 3.38 10.76 -26.84
C ARG A 189 1.86 10.92 -26.86
N ASP A 190 1.19 10.28 -27.78
CA ASP A 190 -0.27 10.32 -28.01
C ASP A 190 -1.04 9.22 -27.25
N THR A 191 -0.35 8.41 -26.42
CA THR A 191 -1.01 7.38 -25.62
C THR A 191 -2.15 7.96 -24.78
N PRO A 192 -3.37 7.39 -24.85
CA PRO A 192 -4.50 7.84 -24.05
C PRO A 192 -4.35 7.35 -22.61
N LEU A 193 -3.93 8.24 -21.67
CA LEU A 193 -3.56 7.85 -20.31
C LEU A 193 -4.74 7.35 -19.48
N TRP A 194 -5.89 8.05 -19.54
CA TRP A 194 -7.03 7.71 -18.70
C TRP A 194 -7.58 6.29 -18.95
N PRO A 195 -7.87 5.88 -20.20
CA PRO A 195 -8.32 4.52 -20.46
C PRO A 195 -7.30 3.46 -20.02
N LEU A 196 -6.00 3.72 -20.19
CA LEU A 196 -4.94 2.81 -19.75
C LEU A 196 -4.90 2.70 -18.23
N ALA A 197 -4.99 3.84 -17.51
CA ALA A 197 -4.98 3.85 -16.05
C ALA A 197 -6.21 3.12 -15.46
N VAL A 198 -7.39 3.32 -16.05
CA VAL A 198 -8.63 2.64 -15.64
C VAL A 198 -8.52 1.14 -15.87
N ASP A 199 -8.04 0.69 -17.04
CA ASP A 199 -7.90 -0.75 -17.32
C ASP A 199 -6.90 -1.41 -16.36
N LEU A 200 -5.74 -0.79 -16.10
CA LEU A 200 -4.78 -1.29 -15.13
C LEU A 200 -5.38 -1.38 -13.72
N HIS A 201 -6.10 -0.33 -13.29
CA HIS A 201 -6.80 -0.31 -12.00
C HIS A 201 -7.83 -1.43 -11.89
N ASP A 202 -8.70 -1.58 -12.89
CA ASP A 202 -9.78 -2.57 -12.87
C ASP A 202 -9.24 -4.00 -12.89
N ARG A 203 -8.16 -4.26 -13.62
CA ARG A 203 -7.48 -5.57 -13.61
C ARG A 203 -6.87 -5.89 -12.25
N VAL A 204 -6.24 -4.92 -11.57
CA VAL A 204 -5.75 -5.12 -10.19
C VAL A 204 -6.94 -5.38 -9.25
N ALA A 205 -8.03 -4.63 -9.38
CA ALA A 205 -9.24 -4.82 -8.59
C ALA A 205 -9.90 -6.19 -8.81
N ALA A 206 -9.88 -6.68 -10.05
CA ALA A 206 -10.37 -8.01 -10.43
C ALA A 206 -9.42 -9.17 -10.05
N ALA A 207 -8.29 -8.88 -9.36
CA ALA A 207 -7.26 -9.85 -8.99
C ALA A 207 -6.58 -10.54 -10.21
N ALA A 208 -6.52 -9.86 -11.36
CA ALA A 208 -5.80 -10.36 -12.53
C ALA A 208 -4.27 -10.37 -12.35
N LEU A 209 -3.75 -9.61 -11.37
CA LEU A 209 -2.36 -9.72 -10.92
C LEU A 209 -2.32 -10.66 -9.70
N PRO A 210 -1.77 -11.88 -9.83
CA PRO A 210 -1.83 -12.89 -8.78
C PRO A 210 -1.20 -12.42 -7.46
N GLU A 211 -1.79 -12.79 -6.33
CA GLU A 211 -1.35 -12.47 -4.97
C GLU A 211 -1.31 -10.98 -4.64
N MET A 212 -1.85 -10.12 -5.50
CA MET A 212 -1.96 -8.68 -5.27
C MET A 212 -3.41 -8.28 -5.06
N ALA A 213 -3.63 -7.26 -4.25
CA ALA A 213 -4.92 -6.63 -4.03
C ALA A 213 -4.76 -5.11 -4.07
N PRO A 214 -5.80 -4.35 -4.50
CA PRO A 214 -5.78 -2.91 -4.32
C PRO A 214 -5.45 -2.57 -2.88
N ARG A 215 -4.64 -1.56 -2.66
CA ARG A 215 -4.37 -1.08 -1.30
C ARG A 215 -5.70 -0.75 -0.64
N PHE A 216 -5.87 -1.23 0.58
CA PHE A 216 -7.16 -1.18 1.26
C PHE A 216 -7.73 0.25 1.29
N ARG A 217 -8.85 0.45 0.58
CA ARG A 217 -9.58 1.72 0.46
C ARG A 217 -8.84 2.88 -0.21
N ASP A 218 -7.74 2.63 -0.91
CA ASP A 218 -7.14 3.64 -1.76
C ASP A 218 -7.96 3.79 -3.04
N PRO A 219 -8.37 5.02 -3.41
CA PRO A 219 -8.98 5.28 -4.70
C PRO A 219 -7.92 5.32 -5.81
N LEU A 220 -8.38 5.30 -7.06
CA LEU A 220 -7.55 5.75 -8.18
C LEU A 220 -7.30 7.25 -8.01
N GLU A 221 -6.06 7.63 -7.68
CA GLU A 221 -5.70 9.03 -7.45
C GLU A 221 -5.26 9.70 -8.76
N THR A 222 -5.57 10.97 -8.88
CA THR A 222 -5.12 11.82 -10.00
C THR A 222 -4.34 12.99 -9.44
N TRP A 223 -3.14 13.19 -9.96
CA TRP A 223 -2.26 14.30 -9.60
C TRP A 223 -1.96 15.17 -10.81
N ASP A 224 -1.95 16.48 -10.60
CA ASP A 224 -1.57 17.47 -11.59
C ASP A 224 -0.77 18.56 -10.90
N PHE A 225 0.51 18.65 -11.20
CA PHE A 225 1.40 19.59 -10.54
C PHE A 225 2.52 20.11 -11.46
N ALA A 226 2.96 21.35 -11.17
CA ALA A 226 4.16 21.92 -11.74
C ALA A 226 5.39 21.34 -11.04
N ASN A 227 6.43 21.07 -11.82
CA ASN A 227 7.70 20.56 -11.33
C ASN A 227 8.84 21.41 -11.87
N THR A 228 9.68 21.91 -10.96
CA THR A 228 10.95 22.58 -11.29
C THR A 228 12.09 21.66 -10.86
N LEU A 229 12.99 21.36 -11.78
CA LEU A 229 14.09 20.44 -11.57
C LEU A 229 15.43 21.11 -11.82
N PHE A 230 16.40 20.87 -10.93
CA PHE A 230 17.78 21.31 -11.06
C PHE A 230 18.68 20.07 -11.20
N GLU A 231 19.46 20.01 -12.27
CA GLU A 231 20.48 19.00 -12.44
C GLU A 231 21.68 19.31 -11.58
N VAL A 232 22.11 18.39 -10.73
CA VAL A 232 23.26 18.56 -9.86
C VAL A 232 24.54 18.16 -10.58
N LEU A 233 25.48 19.11 -10.70
CA LEU A 233 26.73 19.00 -11.45
C LEU A 233 27.94 18.63 -10.58
N GLY A 234 27.75 18.47 -9.27
CA GLY A 234 28.80 18.20 -8.29
C GLY A 234 29.57 16.88 -8.52
N PRO A 235 30.42 16.48 -7.58
CA PRO A 235 31.16 15.22 -7.66
C PRO A 235 30.20 14.02 -7.76
N ARG A 236 30.69 12.90 -8.30
CA ARG A 236 29.88 11.69 -8.61
C ARG A 236 28.87 11.31 -7.54
N PRO A 237 29.20 11.23 -6.23
CA PRO A 237 28.24 10.84 -5.22
C PRO A 237 27.05 11.81 -5.04
N GLN A 238 27.20 13.04 -5.53
CA GLN A 238 26.17 14.08 -5.43
C GLN A 238 25.36 14.26 -6.71
N ARG A 239 25.78 13.67 -7.84
CA ARG A 239 25.09 13.82 -9.11
C ARG A 239 23.67 13.30 -9.08
N GLY A 240 22.88 13.76 -10.02
CA GLY A 240 21.46 13.48 -10.14
C GLY A 240 20.66 14.77 -10.22
N TYR A 241 19.62 14.90 -9.42
CA TYR A 241 18.82 16.14 -9.42
C TYR A 241 18.20 16.44 -8.06
N VAL A 242 17.80 17.69 -7.88
CA VAL A 242 16.80 18.11 -6.90
C VAL A 242 15.58 18.63 -7.65
N SER A 243 14.38 18.26 -7.21
CA SER A 243 13.13 18.72 -7.80
C SER A 243 12.18 19.26 -6.75
N PHE A 244 11.44 20.29 -7.17
CA PHE A 244 10.50 21.02 -6.36
C PHE A 244 9.10 20.84 -6.93
N LEU A 245 8.22 20.18 -6.17
CA LEU A 245 6.81 20.05 -6.47
C LEU A 245 6.08 21.10 -5.64
N TYR A 246 5.46 22.04 -6.30
CA TYR A 246 4.65 23.06 -5.65
C TYR A 246 3.33 22.45 -5.16
N THR A 247 3.13 22.42 -3.84
CA THR A 247 1.93 21.82 -3.22
C THR A 247 0.90 22.87 -2.82
N GLN A 248 1.35 23.96 -2.22
CA GLN A 248 0.54 25.09 -1.76
C GLN A 248 1.38 26.37 -1.82
N PRO A 249 0.77 27.57 -1.74
CA PRO A 249 1.53 28.81 -1.71
C PRO A 249 2.65 28.80 -0.67
N GLY A 250 3.91 28.87 -1.17
CA GLY A 250 5.12 28.84 -0.33
C GLY A 250 5.52 27.47 0.22
N LEU A 251 4.78 26.38 -0.08
CA LEU A 251 5.10 25.03 0.35
C LEU A 251 5.49 24.15 -0.83
N TYR A 252 6.52 23.35 -0.61
CA TYR A 252 7.06 22.44 -1.61
C TYR A 252 7.29 21.05 -1.04
N GLN A 253 7.10 20.03 -1.89
CA GLN A 253 7.77 18.77 -1.70
C GLN A 253 9.11 18.83 -2.41
N VAL A 254 10.21 18.63 -1.69
CA VAL A 254 11.57 18.63 -2.22
C VAL A 254 12.06 17.20 -2.34
N LYS A 255 12.41 16.78 -3.56
CA LYS A 255 12.96 15.46 -3.83
C LYS A 255 14.41 15.55 -4.28
N ARG A 256 15.28 14.82 -3.61
CA ARG A 256 16.68 14.70 -3.95
C ARG A 256 16.96 13.28 -4.43
N LYS A 257 17.40 13.14 -5.69
CA LYS A 257 17.81 11.84 -6.25
C LYS A 257 19.27 11.86 -6.62
N ASN A 258 20.03 10.89 -6.09
CA ASN A 258 21.45 10.77 -6.33
C ASN A 258 21.73 9.55 -7.21
N TYR A 259 22.23 9.79 -8.44
CA TYR A 259 22.63 8.74 -9.38
C TYR A 259 23.48 9.33 -10.53
N ASP A 260 24.38 8.55 -11.08
CA ASP A 260 25.17 8.91 -12.28
C ASP A 260 24.45 8.51 -13.58
N THR A 261 23.86 7.32 -13.58
CA THR A 261 23.14 6.73 -14.72
C THR A 261 21.77 6.22 -14.28
N ASP A 262 20.82 6.23 -15.19
CA ASP A 262 19.51 5.66 -14.96
C ASP A 262 19.61 4.17 -14.59
N ALA A 263 18.99 3.75 -13.50
CA ALA A 263 19.09 2.40 -12.94
C ALA A 263 17.81 2.00 -12.20
N LEU A 264 17.65 0.70 -11.95
CA LEU A 264 16.56 0.13 -11.17
C LEU A 264 16.50 0.71 -9.75
N VAL A 265 17.65 0.88 -9.12
CA VAL A 265 17.79 1.38 -7.75
C VAL A 265 18.47 2.74 -7.77
N ARG A 266 17.85 3.72 -7.14
CA ARG A 266 18.41 5.06 -6.95
C ARG A 266 18.30 5.50 -5.51
N HIS A 267 19.23 6.33 -5.05
CA HIS A 267 19.06 6.99 -3.76
C HIS A 267 18.07 8.13 -3.90
N GLU A 268 17.04 8.10 -3.07
CA GLU A 268 16.03 9.17 -2.98
C GLU A 268 15.88 9.64 -1.54
N HIS A 269 15.79 10.95 -1.37
CA HIS A 269 15.36 11.61 -0.16
C HIS A 269 14.23 12.57 -0.50
N VAL A 270 13.18 12.56 0.33
CA VAL A 270 11.98 13.38 0.13
C VAL A 270 11.66 14.13 1.41
N ASP A 271 11.67 15.47 1.31
CA ASP A 271 11.18 16.36 2.34
C ASP A 271 9.82 16.90 1.93
N ILE A 272 8.84 16.77 2.79
CA ILE A 272 7.48 17.27 2.56
C ILE A 272 7.26 18.57 3.35
N ASP A 273 6.35 19.41 2.85
CA ASP A 273 5.93 20.67 3.49
C ASP A 273 7.09 21.65 3.78
N VAL A 274 8.09 21.68 2.87
CA VAL A 274 9.23 22.59 2.98
C VAL A 274 8.79 24.00 2.61
N THR A 275 8.92 24.94 3.54
CA THR A 275 8.67 26.36 3.28
C THR A 275 9.88 26.99 2.60
N ILE A 276 9.68 27.54 1.40
CA ILE A 276 10.73 28.22 0.61
C ILE A 276 10.18 29.59 0.23
N THR A 277 10.83 30.65 0.70
CA THR A 277 10.43 32.05 0.46
C THR A 277 11.37 32.74 -0.54
N GLU A 278 12.61 32.28 -0.67
CA GLU A 278 13.58 32.75 -1.63
C GLU A 278 13.40 32.09 -3.01
N PRO A 279 14.03 32.65 -4.07
CA PRO A 279 14.10 31.98 -5.38
C PRO A 279 14.72 30.59 -5.27
N LEU A 280 14.18 29.61 -6.03
CA LEU A 280 14.62 28.20 -5.93
C LEU A 280 16.10 28.00 -6.29
N ASP A 281 16.68 28.79 -7.19
CA ASP A 281 18.09 28.78 -7.50
C ASP A 281 18.97 29.22 -6.31
N SER A 282 18.54 30.21 -5.56
CA SER A 282 19.18 30.63 -4.30
C SER A 282 19.06 29.52 -3.26
N TYR A 283 17.90 28.95 -3.07
CA TYR A 283 17.69 27.83 -2.13
C TYR A 283 18.60 26.64 -2.45
N VAL A 284 18.71 26.25 -3.75
CA VAL A 284 19.58 25.14 -4.20
C VAL A 284 21.05 25.44 -3.90
N ARG A 285 21.50 26.68 -4.18
CA ARG A 285 22.89 27.07 -3.99
C ARG A 285 23.24 27.30 -2.52
N ASP A 286 22.42 28.10 -1.81
CA ASP A 286 22.78 28.67 -0.51
C ASP A 286 22.31 27.79 0.65
N THR A 287 21.13 27.19 0.55
CA THR A 287 20.57 26.33 1.60
C THR A 287 20.98 24.86 1.40
N LEU A 288 20.88 24.32 0.19
CA LEU A 288 21.28 22.93 -0.09
C LEU A 288 22.79 22.78 -0.36
N GLY A 289 23.51 23.85 -0.63
CA GLY A 289 24.96 23.84 -0.93
C GLY A 289 25.32 23.07 -2.21
N LEU A 290 24.40 23.06 -3.21
CA LEU A 290 24.55 22.25 -4.41
C LEU A 290 25.00 23.10 -5.60
N LEU A 291 26.03 22.62 -6.31
CA LEU A 291 26.35 23.12 -7.64
C LEU A 291 25.37 22.47 -8.64
N ALA A 292 24.39 23.23 -9.11
CA ALA A 292 23.36 22.72 -9.98
C ALA A 292 22.95 23.73 -11.05
N ARG A 293 22.33 23.25 -12.13
CA ARG A 293 21.75 24.10 -13.17
C ARG A 293 20.24 23.89 -13.28
N PRO A 294 19.44 24.93 -13.47
CA PRO A 294 18.02 24.79 -13.71
C PRO A 294 17.76 24.08 -15.04
N MET A 295 16.77 23.19 -15.05
CA MET A 295 16.28 22.52 -16.24
C MET A 295 14.90 23.10 -16.60
N PRO A 296 14.42 22.92 -17.85
CA PRO A 296 13.10 23.39 -18.24
C PRO A 296 12.02 22.86 -17.30
N ALA A 297 11.19 23.78 -16.77
CA ALA A 297 10.07 23.40 -15.91
C ALA A 297 9.01 22.67 -16.74
N PHE A 298 8.33 21.72 -16.13
CA PHE A 298 7.30 20.91 -16.77
C PHE A 298 6.10 20.71 -15.85
N ARG A 299 4.94 20.48 -16.47
CA ARG A 299 3.73 20.04 -15.81
C ARG A 299 3.66 18.53 -15.87
N ARG A 300 3.30 17.88 -14.76
CA ARG A 300 3.11 16.43 -14.67
C ARG A 300 1.67 16.14 -14.33
N MET A 301 1.03 15.32 -15.15
CA MET A 301 -0.22 14.65 -14.84
C MET A 301 0.07 13.18 -14.57
N ARG A 302 -0.50 12.64 -13.48
CA ARG A 302 -0.23 11.27 -13.02
C ARG A 302 -1.52 10.63 -12.53
N TYR A 303 -1.67 9.35 -12.86
CA TYR A 303 -2.65 8.45 -12.24
C TYR A 303 -1.91 7.42 -11.39
N ASP A 304 -2.30 7.30 -10.12
CA ASP A 304 -1.69 6.41 -9.14
C ASP A 304 -2.59 5.19 -8.90
N ILE A 305 -2.09 4.01 -9.22
CA ILE A 305 -2.74 2.73 -8.95
C ILE A 305 -1.91 2.04 -7.88
N LYS A 306 -2.38 2.07 -6.62
CA LYS A 306 -1.67 1.52 -5.48
C LYS A 306 -2.26 0.18 -5.07
N PHE A 307 -1.39 -0.78 -4.78
CA PHE A 307 -1.79 -2.13 -4.39
C PHE A 307 -0.77 -2.76 -3.45
N GLU A 308 -1.16 -3.86 -2.81
CA GLU A 308 -0.32 -4.54 -1.83
C GLU A 308 -0.22 -6.05 -2.14
N SER A 309 0.95 -6.59 -1.86
CA SER A 309 1.19 -8.02 -1.91
C SER A 309 0.55 -8.69 -0.69
N LEU A 310 -0.39 -9.59 -0.95
CA LEU A 310 -1.01 -10.39 0.10
C LEU A 310 -0.03 -11.40 0.71
N ARG A 311 1.08 -11.68 0.02
CA ARG A 311 2.12 -12.61 0.45
C ARG A 311 3.14 -11.98 1.39
N THR A 312 3.55 -10.74 1.12
CA THR A 312 4.68 -10.09 1.82
C THR A 312 4.30 -8.84 2.60
N GLY A 313 3.14 -8.24 2.30
CA GLY A 313 2.74 -6.92 2.82
C GLY A 313 3.47 -5.76 2.17
N HIS A 314 4.25 -6.00 1.11
CA HIS A 314 4.88 -4.93 0.33
C HIS A 314 3.83 -4.18 -0.50
N HIS A 315 3.94 -2.85 -0.54
CA HIS A 315 3.09 -1.97 -1.32
C HIS A 315 3.82 -1.49 -2.56
N TYR A 316 3.11 -1.51 -3.67
CA TYR A 316 3.59 -1.10 -4.99
C TYR A 316 2.66 -0.05 -5.59
N GLY A 317 3.21 0.75 -6.51
CA GLY A 317 2.46 1.65 -7.37
C GLY A 317 2.70 1.35 -8.84
N ILE A 318 1.64 1.40 -9.63
CA ILE A 318 1.73 1.60 -11.07
C ILE A 318 1.31 3.04 -11.33
N PHE A 319 2.22 3.83 -11.92
CA PHE A 319 2.00 5.23 -12.15
C PHE A 319 1.97 5.51 -13.64
N VAL A 320 0.86 6.06 -14.13
CA VAL A 320 0.69 6.44 -15.54
C VAL A 320 0.88 7.93 -15.66
N ASP A 321 2.03 8.35 -16.24
CA ASP A 321 2.53 9.71 -16.22
C ASP A 321 2.55 10.37 -17.61
N ARG A 322 2.19 11.65 -17.66
CA ARG A 322 2.54 12.56 -18.75
C ARG A 322 3.25 13.79 -18.19
N CYS A 323 4.48 14.03 -18.66
CA CYS A 323 5.22 15.24 -18.38
C CYS A 323 5.29 16.08 -19.67
N ALA A 324 4.86 17.34 -19.64
CA ALA A 324 4.93 18.26 -20.76
C ALA A 324 5.64 19.56 -20.35
N LEU A 325 6.56 20.06 -21.16
CA LEU A 325 7.28 21.30 -20.83
C LEU A 325 6.32 22.50 -20.81
N HIS A 326 6.54 23.42 -19.87
CA HIS A 326 5.78 24.67 -19.84
C HIS A 326 6.07 25.57 -21.05
N ALA A 327 7.34 25.62 -21.48
CA ALA A 327 7.77 26.43 -22.60
C ALA A 327 7.33 25.90 -23.97
N ASP A 328 7.12 24.58 -24.07
CA ASP A 328 6.63 23.92 -25.29
C ASP A 328 5.97 22.59 -24.95
N ALA A 329 4.65 22.57 -24.88
CA ALA A 329 3.86 21.38 -24.53
C ALA A 329 3.98 20.23 -25.56
N THR A 330 4.57 20.47 -26.74
CA THR A 330 4.85 19.39 -27.71
C THR A 330 6.03 18.51 -27.28
N GLU A 331 6.94 19.03 -26.47
CA GLU A 331 7.98 18.24 -25.81
C GLU A 331 7.37 17.52 -24.61
N THR A 332 7.03 16.26 -24.83
CA THR A 332 6.27 15.43 -23.88
C THR A 332 6.95 14.08 -23.67
N LEU A 333 6.99 13.63 -22.41
CA LEU A 333 7.34 12.28 -22.00
C LEU A 333 6.10 11.59 -21.44
N VAL A 334 5.79 10.39 -21.93
CA VAL A 334 4.74 9.52 -21.43
C VAL A 334 5.35 8.24 -20.89
N GLN A 335 5.02 7.86 -19.66
CA GLN A 335 5.59 6.69 -19.00
C GLN A 335 4.54 5.93 -18.18
N VAL A 336 4.76 4.63 -18.05
CA VAL A 336 4.21 3.81 -16.96
C VAL A 336 5.38 3.40 -16.07
N GLU A 337 5.29 3.74 -14.79
CA GLU A 337 6.30 3.38 -13.79
C GLU A 337 5.74 2.27 -12.89
N VAL A 338 6.57 1.30 -12.54
CA VAL A 338 6.30 0.28 -11.50
C VAL A 338 7.29 0.53 -10.38
N GLU A 339 6.80 0.86 -9.20
CA GLU A 339 7.62 1.31 -8.09
C GLU A 339 7.25 0.58 -6.79
N TYR A 340 8.26 0.15 -6.02
CA TYR A 340 8.09 -0.25 -4.63
C TYR A 340 7.96 1.00 -3.76
N LEU A 341 6.91 1.06 -2.93
CA LEU A 341 6.62 2.21 -2.09
C LEU A 341 7.08 1.99 -0.63
N ARG A 342 6.53 0.97 0.00
CA ARG A 342 6.72 0.66 1.43
C ARG A 342 6.15 -0.72 1.75
N SER A 343 6.17 -1.09 3.03
CA SER A 343 5.64 -2.38 3.49
C SER A 343 4.80 -2.17 4.74
N ARG A 344 3.74 -2.98 4.88
CA ARG A 344 2.94 -3.04 6.10
C ARG A 344 3.24 -4.35 6.81
N SER A 345 3.99 -4.28 7.90
CA SER A 345 4.37 -5.46 8.67
C SER A 345 4.81 -5.09 10.08
N VAL A 346 4.52 -5.96 11.04
CA VAL A 346 5.14 -5.99 12.37
C VAL A 346 6.16 -7.14 12.49
N LEU A 347 6.30 -7.94 11.43
CA LEU A 347 7.29 -9.01 11.31
C LEU A 347 8.48 -8.52 10.47
N PRO A 348 9.64 -9.19 10.55
CA PRO A 348 10.76 -8.90 9.67
C PRO A 348 10.35 -8.95 8.20
N LEU A 349 10.85 -8.00 7.41
CA LEU A 349 10.53 -7.89 6.00
C LEU A 349 11.33 -8.87 5.15
N ASP A 350 10.71 -9.37 4.09
CA ASP A 350 11.35 -10.14 3.03
C ASP A 350 11.92 -9.18 1.97
N GLU A 351 13.05 -8.53 2.28
CA GLU A 351 13.69 -7.55 1.39
C GLU A 351 14.00 -8.12 -0.01
N PRO A 352 14.53 -9.34 -0.18
CA PRO A 352 14.74 -9.94 -1.50
C PRO A 352 13.45 -10.06 -2.33
N ALA A 353 12.29 -10.27 -1.69
CA ALA A 353 11.01 -10.40 -2.39
C ALA A 353 10.60 -9.09 -3.09
N VAL A 354 11.06 -7.93 -2.64
CA VAL A 354 10.77 -6.64 -3.30
C VAL A 354 11.17 -6.68 -4.76
N PHE A 355 12.41 -7.10 -5.07
CA PHE A 355 12.91 -7.16 -6.43
C PHE A 355 12.17 -8.20 -7.28
N ALA A 356 11.89 -9.37 -6.72
CA ALA A 356 11.15 -10.43 -7.40
C ALA A 356 9.71 -9.97 -7.74
N GLU A 357 9.05 -9.27 -6.82
CA GLU A 357 7.70 -8.75 -7.02
C GLU A 357 7.69 -7.59 -8.03
N VAL A 358 8.66 -6.65 -7.98
CA VAL A 358 8.80 -5.59 -8.99
C VAL A 358 8.97 -6.20 -10.38
N ALA A 359 9.82 -7.22 -10.53
CA ALA A 359 10.02 -7.89 -11.81
C ALA A 359 8.71 -8.52 -12.32
N ARG A 360 8.00 -9.28 -11.47
CA ARG A 360 6.71 -9.91 -11.80
C ARG A 360 5.63 -8.90 -12.20
N ILE A 361 5.55 -7.77 -11.47
CA ILE A 361 4.60 -6.69 -11.77
C ILE A 361 4.98 -6.03 -13.11
N THR A 362 6.28 -5.81 -13.35
CA THR A 362 6.78 -5.26 -14.61
C THR A 362 6.40 -6.14 -15.79
N ASP A 363 6.58 -7.47 -15.69
CA ASP A 363 6.21 -8.42 -16.74
C ASP A 363 4.69 -8.42 -16.99
N TRP A 364 3.89 -8.33 -15.92
CA TRP A 364 2.44 -8.22 -16.03
C TRP A 364 2.02 -6.92 -16.73
N VAL A 365 2.61 -5.78 -16.38
CA VAL A 365 2.34 -4.49 -17.04
C VAL A 365 2.74 -4.56 -18.52
N ALA A 366 3.88 -5.17 -18.83
CA ALA A 366 4.29 -5.37 -20.23
C ALA A 366 3.25 -6.14 -21.04
N GLY A 367 2.65 -7.18 -20.45
CA GLY A 367 1.54 -7.94 -21.05
C GLY A 367 0.32 -7.06 -21.33
N VAL A 368 -0.11 -6.26 -20.36
CA VAL A 368 -1.24 -5.33 -20.54
C VAL A 368 -0.95 -4.29 -21.63
N LEU A 369 0.24 -3.70 -21.66
CA LEU A 369 0.63 -2.75 -22.71
C LEU A 369 0.63 -3.39 -24.10
N ALA A 370 1.06 -4.65 -24.21
CA ALA A 370 1.02 -5.39 -25.47
C ALA A 370 -0.43 -5.67 -25.93
N GLU A 371 -1.35 -6.00 -25.03
CA GLU A 371 -2.78 -6.15 -25.33
C GLU A 371 -3.41 -4.85 -25.86
N HIS A 372 -2.95 -3.69 -25.38
CA HIS A 372 -3.34 -2.38 -25.90
C HIS A 372 -2.63 -2.01 -27.22
N ALA A 373 -1.80 -2.89 -27.77
CA ALA A 373 -0.95 -2.62 -28.93
C ALA A 373 -0.09 -1.34 -28.78
N LEU A 374 0.32 -1.01 -27.56
CA LEU A 374 1.17 0.14 -27.26
C LEU A 374 2.65 -0.27 -27.40
N PRO A 375 3.41 0.34 -28.32
CA PRO A 375 4.84 0.12 -28.38
C PRO A 375 5.49 0.74 -27.14
N ALA A 376 5.97 -0.10 -26.23
CA ALA A 376 6.52 0.30 -24.95
C ALA A 376 8.00 -0.06 -24.86
N GLN A 377 8.84 0.87 -24.48
CA GLN A 377 10.26 0.65 -24.24
C GLN A 377 10.51 0.52 -22.74
N LEU A 378 10.78 -0.70 -22.28
CA LEU A 378 11.18 -0.97 -20.89
C LEU A 378 12.61 -0.44 -20.63
N GLY A 379 12.80 0.20 -19.49
CA GLY A 379 14.11 0.72 -19.05
C GLY A 379 13.99 1.54 -17.77
N TYR A 380 14.93 2.47 -17.61
CA TYR A 380 15.04 3.34 -16.42
C TYR A 380 15.09 4.82 -16.80
N TYR A 381 14.67 5.17 -18.02
CA TYR A 381 14.74 6.52 -18.57
C TYR A 381 14.07 7.54 -17.65
N SER A 382 14.85 8.48 -17.12
CA SER A 382 14.38 9.41 -16.10
C SER A 382 13.86 10.73 -16.69
N LYS A 383 13.12 11.50 -15.88
CA LYS A 383 12.70 12.86 -16.22
C LYS A 383 13.94 13.76 -16.48
N LEU A 384 15.03 13.57 -15.72
CA LEU A 384 16.27 14.31 -15.98
C LEU A 384 16.87 13.94 -17.34
N SER A 385 16.90 12.65 -17.70
CA SER A 385 17.40 12.21 -19.02
C SER A 385 16.57 12.79 -20.15
N PHE A 386 15.23 12.78 -20.01
CA PHE A 386 14.33 13.45 -20.94
C PHE A 386 14.66 14.94 -21.11
N LEU A 387 14.81 15.67 -20.00
CA LEU A 387 15.14 17.10 -20.05
C LEU A 387 16.52 17.37 -20.67
N ARG A 388 17.53 16.53 -20.39
CA ARG A 388 18.86 16.60 -21.04
C ARG A 388 18.76 16.42 -22.55
N ASP A 389 17.98 15.43 -23.00
CA ASP A 389 17.79 15.19 -24.44
C ASP A 389 17.06 16.35 -25.11
N VAL A 390 16.05 16.93 -24.45
CA VAL A 390 15.35 18.11 -24.96
C VAL A 390 16.31 19.29 -25.11
N VAL A 391 17.05 19.66 -24.06
CA VAL A 391 17.95 20.83 -24.14
C VAL A 391 19.15 20.60 -25.05
N THR A 392 19.53 19.34 -25.28
CA THR A 392 20.56 19.00 -26.27
C THR A 392 20.07 19.28 -27.70
N ARG A 393 18.82 18.92 -28.00
CA ARG A 393 18.20 19.21 -29.32
C ARG A 393 17.79 20.68 -29.48
N ARG A 394 17.39 21.32 -28.35
CA ARG A 394 16.80 22.66 -28.31
C ARG A 394 17.39 23.48 -27.16
N PRO A 395 18.67 23.94 -27.29
CA PRO A 395 19.41 24.64 -26.23
C PRO A 395 18.70 25.92 -25.73
N GLN A 396 17.87 26.54 -26.58
CA GLN A 396 17.10 27.76 -26.24
C GLN A 396 16.06 27.52 -25.19
N LEU A 397 15.67 26.28 -24.88
CA LEU A 397 14.74 25.94 -23.82
C LEU A 397 15.38 25.87 -22.43
N LEU A 398 16.71 25.88 -22.36
CA LEU A 398 17.42 25.93 -21.07
C LEU A 398 17.14 27.30 -20.42
N PRO A 399 16.64 27.32 -19.16
CA PRO A 399 16.46 28.57 -18.45
C PRO A 399 17.77 29.37 -18.34
N PRO A 400 17.72 30.70 -18.45
CA PRO A 400 18.91 31.51 -18.24
C PRO A 400 19.44 31.29 -16.82
N VAL A 401 20.74 31.09 -16.70
CA VAL A 401 21.40 31.12 -15.39
C VAL A 401 21.48 32.58 -14.98
N ASN A 402 20.85 32.96 -13.90
CA ASN A 402 20.98 34.32 -13.35
C ASN A 402 22.45 34.57 -13.05
N LYS A 403 23.09 35.44 -13.87
CA LYS A 403 24.49 35.82 -13.74
C LYS A 403 24.71 36.86 -12.62
N ASP A 404 23.62 37.32 -12.03
CA ASP A 404 23.66 38.40 -11.03
C ASP A 404 23.68 37.85 -9.60
N THR A 405 24.76 37.15 -9.27
CA THR A 405 25.20 37.08 -7.86
C THR A 405 26.70 36.73 -7.86
N PRO A 406 27.55 37.53 -7.20
CA PRO A 406 29.01 37.41 -7.17
C PRO A 406 29.49 36.08 -6.58
#